data_08c4dab20650eba75489b65239784652
#
_entry.id   08c4dab20650eba75489b65239784652
#
_cell.length_a   1.000
_cell.length_b   1.000
_cell.length_c   1.000
_cell.angle_alpha   90.00
_cell.angle_beta   90.00
_cell.angle_gamma   90.00
#
_symmetry.space_group_name_H-M   'P 1'
#
loop_
_entity.id
_entity.type
_entity.pdbx_description
1 polymer ?
#
loop_
_entity_poly.entity_id
_entity_poly.type
_entity_poly.pdbx_seq_one_letter_code
_entity_poly.pdbx_strand_id
1 'polypeptide(L)'
;MEIKRDRYLKKIISFMWDGQVKVITGIRRCGKSYLLRNLFKSYLLGEGVAEDHILSFELDLTRDIRYRNPLELAAHVREIVEHSADRYYLFVDEIQMSDEVPNPYNPDGKKITFYDALNDLKSLSNLDIYVTGSNSKMLSSDILTEFRGRSDEIRVHPLSFAEYYSAVGGDKQDAFDEFAFYGGMPLILSRPTDAAKMSYLKSLFSEVYLKDIVERKKIKREDVLSAILDLLCSSIGSLTNPTKVAATINTVQRRSGENVVSLNTVKAYMDHLSDSFLFTECKRWDVKGKSYFDYPNKYYCEDIGLRNARIGFRQQEMTHIMENIIFNELMIRECSVDVGIVYGNEKNAKGKFTPVAREIDFIATSGGKKTYIQSAYALGTEEKTITENKPFALTGDSFPKIIVRHDIRKRWYDDNGILNIGVIDFLLDNTLV
;
A
#
# COMPACT_ATOMS: atom_id res chain seq x y z
N MET A 1 -18.35 16.24 -3.43
CA MET A 1 -18.21 15.07 -4.32
C MET A 1 -18.03 13.86 -3.44
N GLU A 2 -18.90 12.88 -3.54
CA GLU A 2 -18.79 11.62 -2.80
C GLU A 2 -17.92 10.65 -3.61
N ILE A 3 -16.89 10.09 -2.96
CA ILE A 3 -16.01 9.10 -3.58
C ILE A 3 -16.44 7.74 -3.09
N LYS A 4 -16.89 6.89 -4.00
CA LYS A 4 -17.28 5.52 -3.69
C LYS A 4 -16.02 4.67 -3.40
N ARG A 5 -16.07 3.91 -2.32
CA ARG A 5 -15.02 2.97 -1.92
C ARG A 5 -15.65 1.59 -1.68
N ASP A 6 -16.46 1.15 -2.64
CA ASP A 6 -17.37 -0.01 -2.50
C ASP A 6 -16.64 -1.29 -2.13
N ARG A 7 -15.40 -1.52 -2.61
CA ARG A 7 -14.59 -2.69 -2.26
C ARG A 7 -14.32 -2.74 -0.76
N TYR A 8 -13.85 -1.63 -0.20
CA TYR A 8 -13.53 -1.54 1.22
C TYR A 8 -14.79 -1.55 2.09
N LEU A 9 -15.85 -0.88 1.66
CA LEU A 9 -17.12 -0.89 2.37
C LEU A 9 -17.70 -2.32 2.44
N LYS A 10 -17.72 -3.06 1.33
CA LYS A 10 -18.14 -4.47 1.29
C LYS A 10 -17.29 -5.33 2.22
N LYS A 11 -15.97 -5.09 2.27
CA LYS A 11 -15.07 -5.83 3.16
C LYS A 11 -15.36 -5.54 4.63
N ILE A 12 -15.56 -4.26 5.01
CA ILE A 12 -15.98 -3.90 6.38
C ILE A 12 -17.28 -4.62 6.75
N ILE A 13 -18.28 -4.58 5.87
CA ILE A 13 -19.58 -5.23 6.08
C ILE A 13 -19.43 -6.74 6.26
N SER A 14 -18.54 -7.39 5.49
CA SER A 14 -18.34 -8.85 5.60
C SER A 14 -17.70 -9.29 6.92
N PHE A 15 -17.03 -8.39 7.64
CA PHE A 15 -16.41 -8.65 8.94
C PHE A 15 -17.27 -8.20 10.13
N MET A 16 -18.47 -7.62 9.88
CA MET A 16 -19.35 -7.19 10.97
C MET A 16 -19.68 -8.36 11.90
N TRP A 17 -19.57 -8.14 13.20
CA TRP A 17 -19.98 -9.08 14.27
C TRP A 17 -19.24 -10.43 14.26
N ASP A 18 -18.05 -10.51 13.67
CA ASP A 18 -17.21 -11.72 13.70
C ASP A 18 -16.45 -11.92 15.03
N GLY A 19 -16.62 -10.99 15.96
CA GLY A 19 -15.96 -11.00 17.27
C GLY A 19 -14.50 -10.58 17.24
N GLN A 20 -14.01 -10.01 16.14
CA GLN A 20 -12.64 -9.47 16.02
C GLN A 20 -12.65 -7.93 16.04
N VAL A 21 -11.48 -7.33 16.33
CA VAL A 21 -11.29 -5.89 16.15
C VAL A 21 -10.94 -5.65 14.68
N LYS A 22 -11.70 -4.78 14.00
CA LYS A 22 -11.43 -4.38 12.60
C LYS A 22 -10.44 -3.24 12.58
N VAL A 23 -9.27 -3.49 12.03
CA VAL A 23 -8.18 -2.53 11.98
C VAL A 23 -8.04 -1.98 10.55
N ILE A 24 -8.43 -0.74 10.36
CA ILE A 24 -8.39 -0.05 9.07
C ILE A 24 -7.07 0.71 8.96
N THR A 25 -6.25 0.31 8.01
CA THR A 25 -4.87 0.75 7.86
C THR A 25 -4.62 1.35 6.50
N GLY A 26 -3.46 1.94 6.33
CA GLY A 26 -3.04 2.54 5.07
C GLY A 26 -2.37 3.90 5.26
N ILE A 27 -1.78 4.40 4.19
CA ILE A 27 -1.04 5.66 4.18
C ILE A 27 -1.91 6.83 4.69
N ARG A 28 -1.31 7.84 5.30
CA ARG A 28 -2.04 9.04 5.74
C ARG A 28 -2.80 9.68 4.57
N ARG A 29 -4.02 10.16 4.84
CA ARG A 29 -4.90 10.84 3.87
C ARG A 29 -5.36 10.00 2.67
N CYS A 30 -5.23 8.66 2.71
CA CYS A 30 -5.81 7.78 1.69
C CYS A 30 -7.32 7.56 1.83
N GLY A 31 -7.96 8.09 2.89
CA GLY A 31 -9.42 8.06 3.08
C GLY A 31 -9.93 7.07 4.12
N LYS A 32 -9.11 6.60 5.07
CA LYS A 32 -9.53 5.69 6.16
C LYS A 32 -10.68 6.25 7.00
N SER A 33 -10.48 7.45 7.55
CA SER A 33 -11.49 8.15 8.37
C SER A 33 -12.77 8.41 7.58
N TYR A 34 -12.65 8.76 6.29
CA TYR A 34 -13.79 8.95 5.40
C TYR A 34 -14.56 7.63 5.20
N LEU A 35 -13.86 6.52 4.96
CA LEU A 35 -14.46 5.21 4.80
C LEU A 35 -15.25 4.81 6.05
N LEU A 36 -14.67 4.98 7.24
CA LEU A 36 -15.31 4.58 8.50
C LEU A 36 -16.46 5.52 8.88
N ARG A 37 -16.19 6.82 8.95
CA ARG A 37 -17.10 7.81 9.54
C ARG A 37 -18.14 8.39 8.58
N ASN A 38 -17.91 8.28 7.28
CA ASN A 38 -18.86 8.72 6.27
C ASN A 38 -19.54 7.52 5.60
N LEU A 39 -18.79 6.66 4.91
CA LEU A 39 -19.41 5.60 4.11
C LEU A 39 -20.00 4.50 4.98
N PHE A 40 -19.23 3.97 5.93
CA PHE A 40 -19.72 2.89 6.79
C PHE A 40 -20.77 3.38 7.79
N LYS A 41 -20.58 4.57 8.40
CA LYS A 41 -21.62 5.19 9.24
C LYS A 41 -22.92 5.39 8.47
N SER A 42 -22.87 5.92 7.24
CA SER A 42 -24.06 6.11 6.39
C SER A 42 -24.75 4.77 6.06
N TYR A 43 -23.96 3.72 5.81
CA TYR A 43 -24.49 2.36 5.62
C TYR A 43 -25.25 1.89 6.88
N LEU A 44 -24.65 1.99 8.07
CA LEU A 44 -25.28 1.57 9.32
C LEU A 44 -26.59 2.32 9.61
N LEU A 45 -26.61 3.65 9.41
CA LEU A 45 -27.82 4.46 9.54
C LEU A 45 -28.88 4.03 8.52
N GLY A 46 -28.47 3.68 7.29
CA GLY A 46 -29.37 3.14 6.26
C GLY A 46 -29.98 1.78 6.61
N GLU A 47 -29.25 0.96 7.38
CA GLU A 47 -29.73 -0.33 7.91
C GLU A 47 -30.58 -0.15 9.19
N GLY A 48 -30.84 1.10 9.62
CA GLY A 48 -31.71 1.39 10.77
C GLY A 48 -30.99 1.41 12.13
N VAL A 49 -29.66 1.41 12.16
CA VAL A 49 -28.89 1.59 13.41
C VAL A 49 -29.08 3.03 13.90
N ALA A 50 -29.46 3.21 15.15
CA ALA A 50 -29.62 4.52 15.75
C ALA A 50 -28.26 5.23 15.88
N GLU A 51 -28.24 6.56 15.73
CA GLU A 51 -26.98 7.31 15.70
C GLU A 51 -26.23 7.25 17.05
N ASP A 52 -26.93 7.21 18.16
CA ASP A 52 -26.39 7.07 19.52
C ASP A 52 -25.82 5.66 19.81
N HIS A 53 -26.09 4.68 18.94
CA HIS A 53 -25.45 3.36 19.00
C HIS A 53 -24.13 3.32 18.23
N ILE A 54 -23.70 4.43 17.61
CA ILE A 54 -22.42 4.56 16.90
C ILE A 54 -21.50 5.48 17.72
N LEU A 55 -20.70 4.87 18.60
CA LEU A 55 -19.75 5.59 19.43
C LEU A 55 -18.51 5.93 18.62
N SER A 56 -18.19 7.22 18.42
CA SER A 56 -17.10 7.67 17.53
C SER A 56 -16.14 8.61 18.26
N PHE A 57 -14.86 8.25 18.31
CA PHE A 57 -13.78 9.01 18.94
C PHE A 57 -12.69 9.31 17.93
N GLU A 58 -12.22 10.57 17.88
CA GLU A 58 -11.18 11.08 17.01
C GLU A 58 -9.99 11.53 17.87
N LEU A 59 -9.02 10.64 18.08
CA LEU A 59 -7.94 10.86 19.04
C LEU A 59 -6.96 11.98 18.65
N ASP A 60 -6.98 12.45 17.40
CA ASP A 60 -6.22 13.61 16.95
C ASP A 60 -6.91 14.94 17.30
N LEU A 61 -8.20 14.94 17.64
CA LEU A 61 -8.95 16.13 18.01
C LEU A 61 -8.92 16.42 19.50
N THR A 62 -8.86 17.70 19.85
CA THR A 62 -8.82 18.15 21.26
C THR A 62 -10.08 17.84 22.04
N ARG A 63 -11.24 17.73 21.39
CA ARG A 63 -12.50 17.36 22.04
C ARG A 63 -12.47 15.96 22.63
N ASP A 64 -11.68 15.03 22.01
CA ASP A 64 -11.54 13.63 22.40
C ASP A 64 -10.22 13.34 23.12
N ILE A 65 -9.47 14.39 23.51
CA ILE A 65 -8.14 14.26 24.12
C ILE A 65 -8.15 13.40 25.41
N ARG A 66 -9.25 13.42 26.17
CA ARG A 66 -9.44 12.60 27.35
C ARG A 66 -9.34 11.09 27.02
N TYR A 67 -9.87 10.71 25.87
CA TYR A 67 -9.93 9.31 25.41
C TYR A 67 -8.63 8.81 24.78
N ARG A 68 -7.58 9.64 24.73
CA ARG A 68 -6.22 9.15 24.49
C ARG A 68 -5.75 8.26 25.64
N ASN A 69 -6.28 8.47 26.83
CA ASN A 69 -6.09 7.53 27.95
C ASN A 69 -6.96 6.29 27.72
N PRO A 70 -6.35 5.09 27.53
CA PRO A 70 -7.09 3.86 27.23
C PRO A 70 -8.06 3.44 28.35
N LEU A 71 -7.74 3.75 29.61
CA LEU A 71 -8.63 3.43 30.74
C LEU A 71 -9.89 4.31 30.74
N GLU A 72 -9.75 5.60 30.40
CA GLU A 72 -10.88 6.53 30.30
C GLU A 72 -11.82 6.15 29.15
N LEU A 73 -11.24 5.76 28.00
CA LEU A 73 -12.04 5.28 26.88
C LEU A 73 -12.79 4.00 27.24
N ALA A 74 -12.10 3.01 27.82
CA ALA A 74 -12.72 1.74 28.17
C ALA A 74 -13.84 1.92 29.20
N ALA A 75 -13.62 2.73 30.24
CA ALA A 75 -14.63 3.03 31.25
C ALA A 75 -15.88 3.68 30.66
N HIS A 76 -15.69 4.69 29.80
CA HIS A 76 -16.81 5.39 29.17
C HIS A 76 -17.62 4.50 28.22
N VAL A 77 -16.95 3.69 27.40
CA VAL A 77 -17.64 2.76 26.49
C VAL A 77 -18.41 1.70 27.29
N ARG A 78 -17.81 1.15 28.37
CA ARG A 78 -18.50 0.19 29.24
C ARG A 78 -19.76 0.78 29.89
N GLU A 79 -19.68 1.99 30.41
CA GLU A 79 -20.82 2.69 31.03
C GLU A 79 -22.05 2.74 30.09
N ILE A 80 -21.80 2.92 28.78
CA ILE A 80 -22.88 3.01 27.78
C ILE A 80 -23.39 1.61 27.39
N VAL A 81 -22.47 0.67 27.16
CA VAL A 81 -22.77 -0.57 26.44
C VAL A 81 -23.15 -1.73 27.37
N GLU A 82 -22.51 -1.83 28.56
CA GLU A 82 -22.59 -3.02 29.42
C GLU A 82 -24.01 -3.27 29.98
N HIS A 83 -24.80 -2.22 30.15
CA HIS A 83 -26.16 -2.30 30.68
C HIS A 83 -27.26 -2.27 29.61
N SER A 84 -26.89 -2.30 28.34
CA SER A 84 -27.82 -2.31 27.22
C SER A 84 -27.90 -3.69 26.57
N ALA A 85 -29.08 -4.05 26.08
CA ALA A 85 -29.28 -5.23 25.22
C ALA A 85 -29.08 -4.90 23.74
N ASP A 86 -28.93 -3.62 23.40
CA ASP A 86 -28.80 -3.15 22.03
C ASP A 86 -27.37 -3.34 21.52
N ARG A 87 -27.21 -3.38 20.21
CA ARG A 87 -25.92 -3.52 19.51
C ARG A 87 -25.30 -2.15 19.29
N TYR A 88 -24.01 -2.02 19.64
CA TYR A 88 -23.22 -0.81 19.51
C TYR A 88 -22.04 -1.01 18.57
N TYR A 89 -21.63 0.06 17.92
CA TYR A 89 -20.47 0.14 17.05
C TYR A 89 -19.49 1.16 17.61
N LEU A 90 -18.25 0.75 17.88
CA LEU A 90 -17.20 1.63 18.37
C LEU A 90 -16.25 1.97 17.25
N PHE A 91 -16.14 3.27 16.92
CA PHE A 91 -15.18 3.81 15.95
C PHE A 91 -14.13 4.60 16.69
N VAL A 92 -12.84 4.21 16.53
CA VAL A 92 -11.71 4.96 17.09
C VAL A 92 -10.75 5.32 15.97
N ASP A 93 -10.67 6.61 15.68
CA ASP A 93 -9.84 7.15 14.60
C ASP A 93 -8.47 7.58 15.15
N GLU A 94 -7.39 7.34 14.35
CA GLU A 94 -5.99 7.67 14.66
C GLU A 94 -5.52 7.09 16.00
N ILE A 95 -5.72 5.80 16.22
CA ILE A 95 -5.41 5.06 17.47
C ILE A 95 -3.96 5.24 17.94
N GLN A 96 -2.99 5.53 17.03
CA GLN A 96 -1.61 5.80 17.40
C GLN A 96 -1.41 7.10 18.21
N MET A 97 -2.45 7.92 18.33
CA MET A 97 -2.47 9.10 19.20
C MET A 97 -2.79 8.76 20.65
N SER A 98 -3.10 7.50 20.95
CA SER A 98 -3.36 7.08 22.33
C SER A 98 -2.08 7.09 23.17
N ASP A 99 -2.25 7.33 24.47
CA ASP A 99 -1.18 7.34 25.44
C ASP A 99 -0.97 5.93 26.04
N GLU A 100 0.25 5.67 26.51
CA GLU A 100 0.52 4.55 27.40
C GLU A 100 0.45 5.06 28.84
N VAL A 101 -0.43 4.48 29.65
CA VAL A 101 -0.64 4.93 31.03
C VAL A 101 -0.11 3.92 32.05
N PRO A 102 0.37 4.38 33.25
CA PRO A 102 0.76 3.45 34.30
C PRO A 102 -0.38 2.54 34.72
N ASN A 103 -0.07 1.28 35.03
CA ASN A 103 -1.04 0.38 35.60
C ASN A 103 -1.36 0.82 37.04
N PRO A 104 -2.60 1.20 37.38
CA PRO A 104 -2.95 1.69 38.72
C PRO A 104 -2.73 0.67 39.82
N TYR A 105 -2.69 -0.62 39.49
CA TYR A 105 -2.46 -1.72 40.46
C TYR A 105 -1.00 -2.19 40.48
N ASN A 106 -0.19 -1.81 39.51
CA ASN A 106 1.25 -2.11 39.43
C ASN A 106 1.98 -0.99 38.65
N PRO A 107 2.22 0.17 39.30
CA PRO A 107 2.79 1.35 38.62
C PRO A 107 4.19 1.15 38.01
N ASP A 108 4.98 0.24 38.60
CA ASP A 108 6.34 -0.10 38.14
C ASP A 108 6.36 -1.23 37.08
N GLY A 109 5.17 -1.80 36.80
CA GLY A 109 5.02 -2.88 35.84
C GLY A 109 4.82 -2.40 34.40
N LYS A 110 4.33 -3.31 33.55
CA LYS A 110 3.97 -2.97 32.15
C LYS A 110 2.88 -1.90 32.16
N LYS A 111 3.06 -0.84 31.38
CA LYS A 111 2.04 0.17 31.15
C LYS A 111 0.84 -0.42 30.43
N ILE A 112 -0.32 0.15 30.68
CA ILE A 112 -1.55 -0.16 29.96
C ILE A 112 -1.54 0.58 28.65
N THR A 113 -1.79 -0.15 27.59
CA THR A 113 -1.86 0.33 26.22
C THR A 113 -3.29 0.33 25.71
N PHE A 114 -3.49 0.92 24.56
CA PHE A 114 -4.77 0.87 23.88
C PHE A 114 -5.20 -0.55 23.49
N TYR A 115 -4.23 -1.43 23.22
CA TYR A 115 -4.52 -2.85 22.95
C TYR A 115 -5.13 -3.57 24.14
N ASP A 116 -4.67 -3.25 25.35
CA ASP A 116 -5.23 -3.82 26.58
C ASP A 116 -6.70 -3.39 26.74
N ALA A 117 -6.99 -2.10 26.48
CA ALA A 117 -8.36 -1.57 26.52
C ALA A 117 -9.28 -2.20 25.46
N LEU A 118 -8.82 -2.34 24.21
CA LEU A 118 -9.62 -2.96 23.15
C LEU A 118 -9.85 -4.46 23.40
N ASN A 119 -8.85 -5.18 23.93
CA ASN A 119 -9.00 -6.59 24.29
C ASN A 119 -10.01 -6.78 25.42
N ASP A 120 -10.07 -5.82 26.35
CA ASP A 120 -11.07 -5.80 27.42
C ASP A 120 -12.48 -5.51 26.86
N LEU A 121 -12.64 -4.46 26.07
CA LEU A 121 -13.91 -4.07 25.44
C LEU A 121 -14.47 -5.15 24.50
N LYS A 122 -13.60 -5.91 23.85
CA LYS A 122 -14.00 -7.04 22.99
C LYS A 122 -14.76 -8.15 23.76
N SER A 123 -14.68 -8.19 25.09
CA SER A 123 -15.47 -9.11 25.91
C SER A 123 -16.97 -8.80 25.89
N LEU A 124 -17.36 -7.60 25.47
CA LEU A 124 -18.76 -7.18 25.35
C LEU A 124 -19.36 -7.75 24.05
N SER A 125 -20.28 -8.70 24.16
CA SER A 125 -20.87 -9.41 23.01
C SER A 125 -21.77 -8.53 22.13
N ASN A 126 -22.19 -7.38 22.65
CA ASN A 126 -23.02 -6.40 21.96
C ASN A 126 -22.23 -5.17 21.46
N LEU A 127 -20.89 -5.28 21.38
CA LEU A 127 -20.02 -4.22 20.86
C LEU A 127 -19.18 -4.73 19.69
N ASP A 128 -19.25 -4.02 18.58
CA ASP A 128 -18.40 -4.27 17.41
C ASP A 128 -17.39 -3.13 17.23
N ILE A 129 -16.09 -3.45 17.08
CA ILE A 129 -15.00 -2.49 17.25
C ILE A 129 -14.25 -2.27 15.94
N TYR A 130 -14.11 -1.00 15.55
CA TYR A 130 -13.41 -0.54 14.35
C TYR A 130 -12.41 0.55 14.73
N VAL A 131 -11.16 0.34 14.37
CA VAL A 131 -10.09 1.31 14.65
C VAL A 131 -9.38 1.70 13.38
N THR A 132 -8.91 2.94 13.27
CA THR A 132 -8.05 3.37 12.17
C THR A 132 -6.65 3.72 12.67
N GLY A 133 -5.68 3.55 11.80
CA GLY A 133 -4.32 3.99 12.04
C GLY A 133 -3.52 4.17 10.76
N SER A 134 -2.63 5.16 10.77
CA SER A 134 -1.78 5.49 9.62
C SER A 134 -0.37 4.93 9.73
N ASN A 135 -0.14 4.01 10.67
CA ASN A 135 1.18 3.46 10.96
C ASN A 135 1.19 1.93 10.82
N SER A 136 2.17 1.40 10.08
CA SER A 136 2.39 -0.04 9.96
C SER A 136 2.89 -0.69 11.27
N LYS A 137 3.49 0.07 12.22
CA LYS A 137 3.76 -0.48 13.55
C LYS A 137 2.50 -1.01 14.23
N MET A 138 1.34 -0.43 13.90
CA MET A 138 0.05 -0.96 14.33
C MET A 138 -0.36 -2.22 13.56
N LEU A 139 0.43 -2.68 12.57
CA LEU A 139 0.06 -3.71 11.64
C LEU A 139 1.01 -4.89 11.55
N SER A 140 2.32 -4.64 11.61
CA SER A 140 3.27 -5.66 11.17
C SER A 140 3.60 -6.68 12.26
N SER A 141 3.83 -6.25 13.49
CA SER A 141 4.21 -7.17 14.57
C SER A 141 3.40 -6.94 15.84
N ASP A 142 3.09 -5.68 16.13
CA ASP A 142 2.51 -5.32 17.42
C ASP A 142 1.00 -5.62 17.47
N ILE A 143 0.25 -5.34 16.39
CA ILE A 143 -1.19 -5.70 16.34
C ILE A 143 -1.38 -7.21 16.26
N LEU A 144 -0.69 -7.89 15.34
CA LEU A 144 -0.79 -9.34 15.25
C LEU A 144 -0.30 -10.01 16.55
N THR A 145 0.70 -9.42 17.20
CA THR A 145 1.26 -9.93 18.46
C THR A 145 0.41 -9.52 19.66
N GLU A 146 -0.01 -8.26 19.77
CA GLU A 146 -0.78 -7.75 20.91
C GLU A 146 -2.24 -8.21 20.86
N PHE A 147 -2.88 -8.22 19.68
CA PHE A 147 -4.18 -8.87 19.53
C PHE A 147 -4.10 -10.40 19.42
N ARG A 148 -2.90 -10.99 19.35
CA ARG A 148 -2.70 -12.45 19.29
C ARG A 148 -3.54 -13.15 18.22
N GLY A 149 -3.59 -12.58 17.03
CA GLY A 149 -4.43 -13.10 15.94
C GLY A 149 -5.92 -12.87 16.12
N ARG A 150 -6.32 -11.84 16.89
CA ARG A 150 -7.72 -11.49 17.18
C ARG A 150 -8.16 -10.18 16.54
N SER A 151 -7.65 -9.87 15.36
CA SER A 151 -8.01 -8.69 14.59
C SER A 151 -8.00 -8.99 13.11
N ASP A 152 -8.87 -8.30 12.37
CA ASP A 152 -8.93 -8.33 10.91
C ASP A 152 -8.40 -7.02 10.32
N GLU A 153 -7.47 -7.15 9.39
CA GLU A 153 -6.91 -6.00 8.72
C GLU A 153 -7.68 -5.64 7.45
N ILE A 154 -7.97 -4.35 7.32
CA ILE A 154 -8.53 -3.75 6.11
C ILE A 154 -7.57 -2.67 5.64
N ARG A 155 -6.64 -3.04 4.75
CA ARG A 155 -5.68 -2.09 4.19
C ARG A 155 -6.33 -1.23 3.12
N VAL A 156 -6.40 0.08 3.37
CA VAL A 156 -6.95 1.09 2.47
C VAL A 156 -5.81 1.76 1.70
N HIS A 157 -5.82 1.59 0.39
CA HIS A 157 -4.88 2.24 -0.53
C HIS A 157 -5.41 3.61 -0.99
N PRO A 158 -4.59 4.48 -1.60
CA PRO A 158 -5.07 5.57 -2.44
C PRO A 158 -6.12 5.08 -3.45
N LEU A 159 -6.80 5.98 -4.13
CA LEU A 159 -7.82 5.60 -5.13
C LEU A 159 -7.20 4.71 -6.19
N SER A 160 -7.86 3.59 -6.50
CA SER A 160 -7.59 2.85 -7.73
C SER A 160 -7.95 3.69 -8.95
N PHE A 161 -7.43 3.34 -10.13
CA PHE A 161 -7.85 4.05 -11.34
C PHE A 161 -9.36 3.95 -11.58
N ALA A 162 -9.99 2.82 -11.25
CA ALA A 162 -11.44 2.65 -11.38
C ALA A 162 -12.22 3.60 -10.46
N GLU A 163 -11.78 3.77 -9.20
CA GLU A 163 -12.38 4.71 -8.25
C GLU A 163 -12.15 6.17 -8.69
N TYR A 164 -10.93 6.48 -9.14
CA TYR A 164 -10.58 7.80 -9.69
C TYR A 164 -11.44 8.14 -10.90
N TYR A 165 -11.48 7.25 -11.90
CA TYR A 165 -12.27 7.45 -13.12
C TYR A 165 -13.78 7.56 -12.85
N SER A 166 -14.29 6.75 -11.92
CA SER A 166 -15.70 6.85 -11.49
C SER A 166 -16.05 8.23 -10.93
N ALA A 167 -15.06 8.91 -10.33
CA ALA A 167 -15.25 10.22 -9.73
C ALA A 167 -15.09 11.38 -10.74
N VAL A 168 -14.15 11.28 -11.69
CA VAL A 168 -13.89 12.36 -12.66
C VAL A 168 -14.71 12.23 -13.95
N GLY A 169 -14.94 11.00 -14.42
CA GLY A 169 -15.61 10.73 -15.71
C GLY A 169 -14.78 11.18 -16.91
N GLY A 170 -15.45 11.44 -18.03
CA GLY A 170 -14.84 11.96 -19.24
C GLY A 170 -14.13 10.91 -20.10
N ASP A 171 -13.12 11.33 -20.89
CA ASP A 171 -12.30 10.40 -21.67
C ASP A 171 -11.40 9.54 -20.78
N LYS A 172 -11.33 8.25 -21.07
CA LYS A 172 -10.57 7.31 -20.26
C LYS A 172 -9.05 7.51 -20.37
N GLN A 173 -8.58 7.94 -21.54
CA GLN A 173 -7.15 8.17 -21.76
C GLN A 173 -6.70 9.43 -21.05
N ASP A 174 -7.46 10.52 -21.16
CA ASP A 174 -7.17 11.77 -20.46
C ASP A 174 -7.18 11.54 -18.93
N ALA A 175 -8.16 10.79 -18.42
CA ALA A 175 -8.23 10.43 -17.00
C ALA A 175 -7.05 9.55 -16.55
N PHE A 176 -6.60 8.62 -17.41
CA PHE A 176 -5.44 7.79 -17.12
C PHE A 176 -4.14 8.60 -17.10
N ASP A 177 -3.97 9.50 -18.07
CA ASP A 177 -2.78 10.37 -18.16
C ASP A 177 -2.70 11.28 -16.92
N GLU A 178 -3.82 11.83 -16.50
CA GLU A 178 -3.92 12.63 -15.26
C GLU A 178 -3.62 11.79 -14.01
N PHE A 179 -4.18 10.59 -13.91
CA PHE A 179 -3.92 9.65 -12.82
C PHE A 179 -2.45 9.22 -12.77
N ALA A 180 -1.83 8.92 -13.91
CA ALA A 180 -0.42 8.58 -14.01
C ALA A 180 0.51 9.74 -13.60
N PHE A 181 0.04 10.97 -13.72
CA PHE A 181 0.80 12.16 -13.34
C PHE A 181 0.57 12.58 -11.88
N TYR A 182 -0.69 12.62 -11.40
CA TYR A 182 -1.05 13.12 -10.08
C TYR A 182 -1.35 12.03 -9.04
N GLY A 183 -1.48 10.78 -9.45
CA GLY A 183 -1.79 9.67 -8.55
C GLY A 183 -3.25 9.62 -8.10
N GLY A 184 -3.50 8.78 -7.09
CA GLY A 184 -4.81 8.47 -6.54
C GLY A 184 -5.08 9.05 -5.14
N MET A 185 -4.30 10.04 -4.68
CA MET A 185 -4.59 10.66 -3.38
C MET A 185 -5.95 11.41 -3.42
N PRO A 186 -6.95 11.06 -2.56
CA PRO A 186 -8.33 11.52 -2.74
C PRO A 186 -8.51 13.03 -2.84
N LEU A 187 -7.74 13.83 -2.09
CA LEU A 187 -7.85 15.29 -2.11
C LEU A 187 -7.38 15.94 -3.42
N ILE A 188 -6.72 15.20 -4.32
CA ILE A 188 -6.36 15.68 -5.66
C ILE A 188 -7.63 16.06 -6.44
N LEU A 189 -8.69 15.28 -6.30
CA LEU A 189 -9.97 15.51 -6.99
C LEU A 189 -10.64 16.86 -6.64
N SER A 190 -10.29 17.43 -5.49
CA SER A 190 -10.80 18.74 -5.05
C SER A 190 -9.90 19.91 -5.43
N ARG A 191 -8.74 19.66 -6.07
CA ARG A 191 -7.81 20.72 -6.45
C ARG A 191 -8.09 21.22 -7.88
N PRO A 192 -8.40 22.50 -8.06
CA PRO A 192 -8.95 22.98 -9.34
C PRO A 192 -7.89 23.20 -10.43
N THR A 193 -6.60 23.28 -10.08
CA THR A 193 -5.53 23.58 -11.03
C THR A 193 -4.33 22.64 -10.83
N ASP A 194 -3.55 22.42 -11.89
CA ASP A 194 -2.32 21.62 -11.86
C ASP A 194 -1.34 22.14 -10.80
N ALA A 195 -1.18 23.46 -10.72
CA ALA A 195 -0.34 24.08 -9.71
C ALA A 195 -0.80 23.74 -8.28
N ALA A 196 -2.12 23.74 -8.02
CA ALA A 196 -2.69 23.38 -6.73
C ALA A 196 -2.51 21.87 -6.42
N LYS A 197 -2.67 20.99 -7.41
CA LYS A 197 -2.41 19.55 -7.30
C LYS A 197 -0.95 19.28 -6.97
N MET A 198 -0.02 19.86 -7.75
CA MET A 198 1.42 19.70 -7.53
C MET A 198 1.86 20.24 -6.17
N SER A 199 1.39 21.41 -5.77
CA SER A 199 1.70 22.01 -4.46
C SER A 199 1.20 21.14 -3.32
N TYR A 200 -0.03 20.63 -3.43
CA TYR A 200 -0.60 19.71 -2.43
C TYR A 200 0.24 18.44 -2.27
N LEU A 201 0.60 17.77 -3.37
CA LEU A 201 1.39 16.54 -3.33
C LEU A 201 2.80 16.77 -2.75
N LYS A 202 3.46 17.88 -3.11
CA LYS A 202 4.75 18.25 -2.54
C LYS A 202 4.67 18.49 -1.03
N SER A 203 3.68 19.26 -0.59
CA SER A 203 3.45 19.52 0.84
C SER A 203 3.06 18.24 1.58
N LEU A 204 2.22 17.38 0.99
CA LEU A 204 1.85 16.11 1.57
C LEU A 204 3.08 15.20 1.75
N PHE A 205 3.97 15.14 0.78
CA PHE A 205 5.18 14.34 0.87
C PHE A 205 6.13 14.85 1.94
N SER A 206 6.46 16.15 1.95
CA SER A 206 7.44 16.73 2.86
C SER A 206 6.92 16.85 4.28
N GLU A 207 5.75 17.45 4.46
CA GLU A 207 5.24 17.82 5.78
C GLU A 207 4.50 16.68 6.49
N VAL A 208 3.89 15.76 5.72
CA VAL A 208 3.09 14.69 6.32
C VAL A 208 3.88 13.39 6.40
N TYR A 209 4.52 12.96 5.31
CA TYR A 209 5.20 11.66 5.31
C TYR A 209 6.62 11.72 5.82
N LEU A 210 7.46 12.57 5.23
CA LEU A 210 8.88 12.61 5.60
C LEU A 210 9.05 13.02 7.06
N LYS A 211 8.39 14.10 7.47
CA LYS A 211 8.45 14.60 8.85
C LYS A 211 7.92 13.57 9.86
N ASP A 212 6.80 12.93 9.56
CA ASP A 212 6.23 11.89 10.42
C ASP A 212 7.16 10.67 10.57
N ILE A 213 7.85 10.22 9.50
CA ILE A 213 8.84 9.15 9.57
C ILE A 213 10.04 9.58 10.43
N VAL A 214 10.57 10.78 10.20
CA VAL A 214 11.70 11.32 10.94
C VAL A 214 11.41 11.38 12.44
N GLU A 215 10.29 11.96 12.82
CA GLU A 215 9.88 12.11 14.23
C GLU A 215 9.63 10.76 14.91
N ARG A 216 8.83 9.89 14.30
CA ARG A 216 8.44 8.59 14.88
C ARG A 216 9.60 7.61 15.01
N LYS A 217 10.41 7.51 13.96
CA LYS A 217 11.56 6.57 13.94
C LYS A 217 12.82 7.19 14.55
N LYS A 218 12.73 8.43 15.05
CA LYS A 218 13.86 9.20 15.64
C LYS A 218 15.09 9.18 14.72
N ILE A 219 14.85 9.47 13.43
CA ILE A 219 15.89 9.47 12.41
C ILE A 219 16.96 10.51 12.72
N LYS A 220 18.21 10.09 12.82
CA LYS A 220 19.34 11.00 13.11
C LYS A 220 19.98 11.58 11.85
N ARG A 221 19.90 10.85 10.73
CA ARG A 221 20.51 11.21 9.45
C ARG A 221 19.42 11.41 8.39
N GLU A 222 18.76 12.57 8.47
CA GLU A 222 17.68 12.94 7.55
C GLU A 222 18.19 13.10 6.11
N ASP A 223 19.45 13.53 5.95
CA ASP A 223 20.16 13.60 4.68
C ASP A 223 20.24 12.23 3.98
N VAL A 224 20.55 11.17 4.74
CA VAL A 224 20.62 9.80 4.24
C VAL A 224 19.22 9.29 3.88
N LEU A 225 18.23 9.53 4.72
CA LEU A 225 16.83 9.16 4.43
C LEU A 225 16.34 9.85 3.15
N SER A 226 16.63 11.16 3.02
CA SER A 226 16.30 11.94 1.83
C SER A 226 16.96 11.37 0.56
N ALA A 227 18.25 11.00 0.64
CA ALA A 227 18.98 10.40 -0.48
C ALA A 227 18.41 9.01 -0.87
N ILE A 228 18.02 8.19 0.11
CA ILE A 228 17.37 6.90 -0.15
C ILE A 228 16.03 7.12 -0.86
N LEU A 229 15.22 8.08 -0.41
CA LEU A 229 13.95 8.44 -1.04
C LEU A 229 14.13 8.87 -2.49
N ASP A 230 15.13 9.72 -2.77
CA ASP A 230 15.42 10.17 -4.13
C ASP A 230 15.82 9.01 -5.04
N LEU A 231 16.64 8.09 -4.53
CA LEU A 231 17.05 6.89 -5.25
C LEU A 231 15.85 5.97 -5.53
N LEU A 232 15.02 5.67 -4.52
CA LEU A 232 13.84 4.80 -4.71
C LEU A 232 12.82 5.43 -5.66
N CYS A 233 12.54 6.74 -5.53
CA CYS A 233 11.63 7.44 -6.43
C CYS A 233 12.16 7.49 -7.88
N SER A 234 13.46 7.61 -8.06
CA SER A 234 14.08 7.66 -9.39
C SER A 234 14.19 6.28 -10.05
N SER A 235 14.16 5.20 -9.27
CA SER A 235 14.36 3.82 -9.74
C SER A 235 13.19 2.90 -9.40
N ILE A 236 11.96 3.42 -9.34
CA ILE A 236 10.77 2.58 -9.13
C ILE A 236 10.71 1.46 -10.17
N GLY A 237 10.29 0.26 -9.74
CA GLY A 237 10.23 -0.90 -10.62
C GLY A 237 11.59 -1.46 -11.06
N SER A 238 12.70 -0.82 -10.71
CA SER A 238 14.05 -1.32 -11.01
C SER A 238 14.61 -2.15 -9.86
N LEU A 239 15.47 -3.13 -10.21
CA LEU A 239 16.12 -3.98 -9.22
C LEU A 239 17.05 -3.15 -8.30
N THR A 240 16.71 -3.08 -7.05
CA THR A 240 17.40 -2.31 -6.03
C THR A 240 18.07 -3.22 -5.00
N ASN A 241 19.35 -2.93 -4.71
CA ASN A 241 20.15 -3.64 -3.71
C ASN A 241 20.62 -2.62 -2.64
N PRO A 242 20.32 -2.82 -1.34
CA PRO A 242 20.74 -1.93 -0.27
C PRO A 242 22.26 -1.66 -0.25
N THR A 243 23.08 -2.65 -0.63
CA THR A 243 24.53 -2.47 -0.73
C THR A 243 24.92 -1.45 -1.80
N LYS A 244 24.26 -1.51 -2.99
CA LYS A 244 24.48 -0.52 -4.04
C LYS A 244 23.98 0.86 -3.64
N VAL A 245 22.81 0.94 -2.97
CA VAL A 245 22.28 2.19 -2.42
C VAL A 245 23.27 2.82 -1.45
N ALA A 246 23.79 2.05 -0.48
CA ALA A 246 24.81 2.52 0.46
C ALA A 246 26.09 3.00 -0.26
N ALA A 247 26.57 2.26 -1.26
CA ALA A 247 27.76 2.64 -2.03
C ALA A 247 27.55 3.95 -2.79
N THR A 248 26.38 4.16 -3.40
CA THR A 248 26.02 5.39 -4.11
C THR A 248 26.00 6.59 -3.16
N ILE A 249 25.30 6.48 -2.02
CA ILE A 249 25.23 7.54 -1.01
C ILE A 249 26.62 7.85 -0.49
N ASN A 250 27.42 6.86 -0.13
CA ASN A 250 28.78 7.02 0.39
C ASN A 250 29.73 7.66 -0.63
N THR A 251 29.52 7.45 -1.91
CA THR A 251 30.31 8.12 -2.96
C THR A 251 30.05 9.63 -2.96
N VAL A 252 28.78 10.04 -2.80
CA VAL A 252 28.40 11.46 -2.72
C VAL A 252 28.93 12.08 -1.41
N GLN A 253 28.69 11.42 -0.28
CA GLN A 253 29.10 11.92 1.04
C GLN A 253 30.61 12.11 1.17
N ARG A 254 31.42 11.18 0.65
CA ARG A 254 32.89 11.34 0.65
C ARG A 254 33.34 12.57 -0.15
N ARG A 255 32.67 12.91 -1.24
CA ARG A 255 32.97 14.13 -2.03
C ARG A 255 32.63 15.41 -1.28
N SER A 256 31.58 15.35 -0.42
CA SER A 256 31.13 16.48 0.41
C SER A 256 31.86 16.56 1.76
N GLY A 257 32.76 15.59 2.06
CA GLY A 257 33.45 15.54 3.37
C GLY A 257 32.56 15.06 4.52
N GLU A 258 31.42 14.44 4.23
CA GLU A 258 30.48 13.93 5.22
C GLU A 258 30.81 12.51 5.67
N ASN A 259 30.28 12.13 6.84
CA ASN A 259 30.45 10.79 7.37
C ASN A 259 29.68 9.76 6.55
N VAL A 260 30.34 8.67 6.18
CA VAL A 260 29.76 7.54 5.47
C VAL A 260 28.68 6.84 6.28
N VAL A 261 27.67 6.29 5.59
CA VAL A 261 26.59 5.55 6.20
C VAL A 261 26.86 4.04 6.16
N SER A 262 26.48 3.34 7.23
CA SER A 262 26.57 1.87 7.27
C SER A 262 25.47 1.21 6.44
N LEU A 263 25.73 0.00 5.92
CA LEU A 263 24.73 -0.82 5.23
C LEU A 263 23.49 -1.07 6.13
N ASN A 264 23.72 -1.32 7.42
CA ASN A 264 22.63 -1.57 8.37
C ASN A 264 21.72 -0.35 8.54
N THR A 265 22.29 0.87 8.54
CA THR A 265 21.50 2.11 8.57
C THR A 265 20.64 2.26 7.31
N VAL A 266 21.22 1.97 6.14
CA VAL A 266 20.48 2.04 4.87
C VAL A 266 19.33 1.03 4.86
N LYS A 267 19.59 -0.23 5.25
CA LYS A 267 18.53 -1.25 5.37
C LYS A 267 17.43 -0.81 6.32
N ALA A 268 17.79 -0.37 7.54
CA ALA A 268 16.82 0.10 8.52
C ALA A 268 15.96 1.27 8.01
N TYR A 269 16.54 2.20 7.23
CA TYR A 269 15.79 3.31 6.65
C TYR A 269 14.87 2.86 5.51
N MET A 270 15.30 1.90 4.68
CA MET A 270 14.43 1.29 3.69
C MET A 270 13.25 0.54 4.35
N ASP A 271 13.51 -0.20 5.42
CA ASP A 271 12.46 -0.86 6.22
C ASP A 271 11.50 0.17 6.82
N HIS A 272 11.99 1.32 7.31
CA HIS A 272 11.14 2.38 7.83
C HIS A 272 10.23 3.00 6.77
N LEU A 273 10.70 3.10 5.52
CA LEU A 273 9.88 3.56 4.39
C LEU A 273 8.79 2.55 4.03
N SER A 274 9.09 1.26 4.09
CA SER A 274 8.10 0.20 3.92
C SER A 274 7.10 0.15 5.08
N ASP A 275 7.58 0.27 6.30
CA ASP A 275 6.76 0.38 7.51
C ASP A 275 5.80 1.58 7.50
N SER A 276 6.11 2.65 6.80
CA SER A 276 5.24 3.81 6.66
C SER A 276 4.23 3.69 5.53
N PHE A 277 4.17 2.54 4.87
CA PHE A 277 3.40 2.30 3.65
C PHE A 277 3.76 3.21 2.47
N LEU A 278 4.89 3.90 2.50
CA LEU A 278 5.27 4.78 1.39
C LEU A 278 5.84 4.00 0.20
N PHE A 279 6.54 2.91 0.51
CA PHE A 279 7.04 1.96 -0.48
C PHE A 279 6.70 0.53 -0.08
N THR A 280 6.45 -0.30 -1.08
CA THR A 280 6.29 -1.75 -0.91
C THR A 280 7.43 -2.46 -1.61
N GLU A 281 8.13 -3.32 -0.86
CA GLU A 281 9.14 -4.22 -1.42
C GLU A 281 8.44 -5.38 -2.14
N CYS A 282 8.84 -5.65 -3.39
CA CYS A 282 8.40 -6.79 -4.16
C CYS A 282 9.59 -7.74 -4.34
N LYS A 283 9.51 -8.91 -3.71
CA LYS A 283 10.60 -9.90 -3.67
C LYS A 283 10.69 -10.67 -4.98
N ARG A 284 11.89 -11.16 -5.27
CA ARG A 284 12.15 -12.02 -6.42
C ARG A 284 11.95 -13.49 -6.05
N TRP A 285 11.16 -14.17 -6.88
CA TRP A 285 10.83 -15.57 -6.74
C TRP A 285 11.34 -16.39 -7.93
N ASP A 286 12.14 -17.43 -7.65
CA ASP A 286 12.51 -18.42 -8.67
C ASP A 286 11.30 -19.32 -8.95
N VAL A 287 10.72 -19.20 -10.14
CA VAL A 287 9.50 -19.93 -10.56
C VAL A 287 9.68 -21.44 -10.51
N LYS A 288 10.85 -21.94 -10.94
CA LYS A 288 11.16 -23.36 -10.99
C LYS A 288 11.84 -23.87 -9.71
N GLY A 289 12.77 -23.11 -9.16
CA GLY A 289 13.48 -23.42 -7.93
C GLY A 289 12.62 -23.27 -6.67
N LYS A 290 11.46 -22.59 -6.78
CA LYS A 290 10.51 -22.35 -5.69
C LYS A 290 11.17 -21.74 -4.45
N SER A 291 12.03 -20.76 -4.65
CA SER A 291 12.77 -20.07 -3.59
C SER A 291 12.81 -18.57 -3.81
N TYR A 292 12.88 -17.83 -2.71
CA TYR A 292 13.09 -16.39 -2.75
C TYR A 292 14.56 -16.03 -2.85
N PHE A 293 14.84 -14.91 -3.50
CA PHE A 293 16.15 -14.27 -3.49
C PHE A 293 16.17 -13.20 -2.40
N ASP A 294 17.28 -13.08 -1.68
CA ASP A 294 17.43 -12.02 -0.68
C ASP A 294 17.45 -10.63 -1.35
N TYR A 295 18.29 -10.46 -2.36
CA TYR A 295 18.49 -9.23 -3.13
C TYR A 295 19.04 -9.53 -4.54
N PRO A 296 18.86 -8.62 -5.52
CA PRO A 296 18.10 -7.36 -5.45
C PRO A 296 16.60 -7.58 -5.51
N ASN A 297 15.79 -6.65 -4.96
CA ASN A 297 14.33 -6.65 -5.04
C ASN A 297 13.83 -5.38 -5.74
N LYS A 298 12.57 -5.33 -6.18
CA LYS A 298 11.94 -4.12 -6.69
C LYS A 298 11.22 -3.38 -5.56
N TYR A 299 11.11 -2.06 -5.70
CA TYR A 299 10.37 -1.21 -4.77
C TYR A 299 9.37 -0.37 -5.55
N TYR A 300 8.13 -0.35 -5.10
CA TYR A 300 7.03 0.40 -5.71
C TYR A 300 6.50 1.42 -4.71
N CYS A 301 6.23 2.62 -5.21
CA CYS A 301 5.64 3.68 -4.40
C CYS A 301 4.13 3.44 -4.26
N GLU A 302 3.59 3.63 -3.07
CA GLU A 302 2.16 3.45 -2.78
C GLU A 302 1.25 4.35 -3.64
N ASP A 303 1.74 5.54 -3.99
CA ASP A 303 1.05 6.47 -4.88
C ASP A 303 2.01 7.12 -5.86
N ILE A 304 1.67 7.07 -7.15
CA ILE A 304 2.55 7.58 -8.20
C ILE A 304 2.67 9.12 -8.18
N GLY A 305 1.63 9.83 -7.74
CA GLY A 305 1.67 11.29 -7.60
C GLY A 305 2.62 11.73 -6.49
N LEU A 306 2.70 10.97 -5.40
CA LEU A 306 3.68 11.20 -4.33
C LEU A 306 5.11 10.99 -4.83
N ARG A 307 5.35 9.92 -5.61
CA ARG A 307 6.62 9.67 -6.27
C ARG A 307 7.01 10.84 -7.18
N ASN A 308 6.08 11.26 -8.03
CA ASN A 308 6.31 12.35 -8.98
C ASN A 308 6.59 13.68 -8.25
N ALA A 309 5.88 13.95 -7.17
CA ALA A 309 6.09 15.12 -6.32
C ALA A 309 7.50 15.14 -5.71
N ARG A 310 7.98 14.00 -5.20
CA ARG A 310 9.33 13.89 -4.62
C ARG A 310 10.42 14.25 -5.61
N ILE A 311 10.34 13.79 -6.83
CA ILE A 311 11.32 14.09 -7.89
C ILE A 311 11.01 15.36 -8.69
N GLY A 312 10.08 16.19 -8.19
CA GLY A 312 9.73 17.47 -8.79
C GLY A 312 9.02 17.38 -10.14
N PHE A 313 8.33 16.26 -10.42
CA PHE A 313 7.61 15.99 -11.67
C PHE A 313 8.51 15.98 -12.93
N ARG A 314 9.80 15.67 -12.79
CA ARG A 314 10.77 15.78 -13.89
C ARG A 314 10.93 14.51 -14.72
N GLN A 315 10.88 13.34 -14.08
CA GLN A 315 11.10 12.05 -14.74
C GLN A 315 9.76 11.37 -15.01
N GLN A 316 9.30 11.42 -16.24
CA GLN A 316 8.07 10.79 -16.72
C GLN A 316 8.39 9.53 -17.55
N GLU A 317 9.09 8.58 -16.93
CA GLU A 317 9.37 7.28 -17.54
C GLU A 317 8.12 6.40 -17.47
N MET A 318 7.23 6.57 -18.45
CA MET A 318 5.91 5.94 -18.48
C MET A 318 5.95 4.42 -18.32
N THR A 319 7.02 3.76 -18.75
CA THR A 319 7.21 2.31 -18.54
C THR A 319 7.19 1.95 -17.06
N HIS A 320 8.01 2.62 -16.25
CA HIS A 320 8.08 2.38 -14.82
C HIS A 320 6.85 2.90 -14.06
N ILE A 321 6.27 4.02 -14.51
CA ILE A 321 5.03 4.56 -13.95
C ILE A 321 3.89 3.56 -14.14
N MET A 322 3.72 3.02 -15.35
CA MET A 322 2.70 2.04 -15.67
C MET A 322 2.91 0.75 -14.86
N GLU A 323 4.14 0.28 -14.75
CA GLU A 323 4.49 -0.91 -13.95
C GLU A 323 4.11 -0.70 -12.48
N ASN A 324 4.42 0.48 -11.90
CA ASN A 324 4.02 0.80 -10.52
C ASN A 324 2.49 0.88 -10.35
N ILE A 325 1.78 1.43 -11.32
CA ILE A 325 0.30 1.50 -11.29
C ILE A 325 -0.30 0.09 -11.33
N ILE A 326 0.22 -0.81 -12.18
CA ILE A 326 -0.21 -2.20 -12.24
C ILE A 326 0.07 -2.91 -10.93
N PHE A 327 1.27 -2.73 -10.34
CA PHE A 327 1.60 -3.27 -9.03
C PHE A 327 0.59 -2.84 -7.96
N ASN A 328 0.32 -1.53 -7.88
CA ASN A 328 -0.62 -0.99 -6.90
C ASN A 328 -2.04 -1.55 -7.11
N GLU A 329 -2.49 -1.69 -8.35
CA GLU A 329 -3.79 -2.32 -8.65
C GLU A 329 -3.83 -3.78 -8.19
N LEU A 330 -2.77 -4.56 -8.39
CA LEU A 330 -2.69 -5.93 -7.90
C LEU A 330 -2.74 -6.01 -6.37
N MET A 331 -2.09 -5.06 -5.68
CA MET A 331 -2.17 -4.95 -4.22
C MET A 331 -3.59 -4.57 -3.75
N ILE A 332 -4.26 -3.65 -4.45
CA ILE A 332 -5.67 -3.28 -4.18
C ILE A 332 -6.60 -4.49 -4.39
N ARG A 333 -6.28 -5.39 -5.33
CA ARG A 333 -7.00 -6.66 -5.56
C ARG A 333 -6.66 -7.74 -4.53
N GLU A 334 -5.82 -7.41 -3.54
CA GLU A 334 -5.40 -8.32 -2.47
C GLU A 334 -4.60 -9.53 -2.98
N CYS A 335 -3.89 -9.36 -4.09
CA CYS A 335 -2.96 -10.36 -4.58
C CYS A 335 -1.68 -10.36 -3.76
N SER A 336 -1.11 -11.55 -3.52
CA SER A 336 0.31 -11.66 -3.19
C SER A 336 1.10 -11.50 -4.47
N VAL A 337 2.04 -10.55 -4.51
CA VAL A 337 2.76 -10.18 -5.73
C VAL A 337 4.26 -10.36 -5.53
N ASP A 338 4.88 -11.13 -6.43
CA ASP A 338 6.32 -11.34 -6.49
C ASP A 338 6.84 -11.02 -7.91
N VAL A 339 8.13 -10.70 -8.01
CA VAL A 339 8.83 -10.64 -9.31
C VAL A 339 9.27 -12.04 -9.70
N GLY A 340 8.86 -12.55 -10.86
CA GLY A 340 9.20 -13.88 -11.33
C GLY A 340 10.59 -13.95 -11.97
N ILE A 341 11.36 -14.95 -11.62
CA ILE A 341 12.63 -15.27 -12.29
C ILE A 341 12.53 -16.66 -12.90
N VAL A 342 12.84 -16.74 -14.19
CA VAL A 342 12.92 -18.00 -14.95
C VAL A 342 14.27 -18.08 -15.65
N TYR A 343 14.79 -19.30 -15.80
CA TYR A 343 16.09 -19.54 -16.45
C TYR A 343 15.88 -20.23 -17.80
N GLY A 344 16.48 -19.67 -18.83
CA GLY A 344 16.60 -20.25 -20.15
C GLY A 344 18.06 -20.45 -20.55
N ASN A 345 18.31 -21.17 -21.64
CA ASN A 345 19.63 -21.34 -22.23
C ASN A 345 19.71 -20.55 -23.54
N GLU A 346 20.69 -19.69 -23.68
CA GLU A 346 20.95 -18.95 -24.91
C GLU A 346 22.36 -19.27 -25.43
N LYS A 347 22.48 -19.31 -26.75
CA LYS A 347 23.80 -19.44 -27.40
C LYS A 347 24.53 -18.10 -27.32
N ASN A 348 25.71 -18.11 -26.71
CA ASN A 348 26.59 -16.95 -26.73
C ASN A 348 27.24 -16.78 -28.12
N ALA A 349 28.02 -15.71 -28.31
CA ALA A 349 28.71 -15.41 -29.57
C ALA A 349 29.69 -16.55 -30.05
N LYS A 350 30.06 -17.47 -29.17
CA LYS A 350 30.90 -18.65 -29.47
C LYS A 350 30.07 -19.93 -29.70
N GLY A 351 28.73 -19.81 -29.83
CA GLY A 351 27.83 -20.94 -30.05
C GLY A 351 27.59 -21.84 -28.85
N LYS A 352 28.15 -21.54 -27.67
CA LYS A 352 27.98 -22.32 -26.44
C LYS A 352 26.71 -21.84 -25.71
N PHE A 353 25.90 -22.81 -25.23
CA PHE A 353 24.74 -22.49 -24.40
C PHE A 353 25.19 -21.99 -23.02
N THR A 354 24.64 -20.86 -22.62
CA THR A 354 24.81 -20.26 -21.30
C THR A 354 23.44 -20.00 -20.67
N PRO A 355 23.28 -20.28 -19.37
CA PRO A 355 22.03 -19.95 -18.68
C PRO A 355 21.84 -18.43 -18.63
N VAL A 356 20.63 -17.96 -18.98
CA VAL A 356 20.23 -16.56 -18.91
C VAL A 356 18.99 -16.46 -18.04
N ALA A 357 19.06 -15.63 -17.01
CA ALA A 357 17.90 -15.28 -16.19
C ALA A 357 17.00 -14.30 -16.94
N ARG A 358 15.69 -14.57 -16.92
CA ARG A 358 14.65 -13.69 -17.47
C ARG A 358 13.65 -13.36 -16.40
N GLU A 359 13.17 -12.14 -16.43
CA GLU A 359 12.24 -11.60 -15.46
C GLU A 359 10.80 -11.66 -16.00
N ILE A 360 9.86 -11.97 -15.11
CA ILE A 360 8.44 -11.75 -15.26
C ILE A 360 8.09 -10.66 -14.25
N ASP A 361 7.55 -9.54 -14.69
CA ASP A 361 7.34 -8.38 -13.84
C ASP A 361 6.52 -8.72 -12.61
N PHE A 362 5.43 -9.50 -12.77
CA PHE A 362 4.59 -9.89 -11.64
C PHE A 362 4.14 -11.34 -11.72
N ILE A 363 4.22 -12.00 -10.59
CA ILE A 363 3.50 -13.23 -10.28
C ILE A 363 2.43 -12.84 -9.27
N ALA A 364 1.18 -12.70 -9.73
CA ALA A 364 0.05 -12.38 -8.87
C ALA A 364 -0.62 -13.67 -8.41
N THR A 365 -0.77 -13.85 -7.10
CA THR A 365 -1.42 -15.02 -6.49
C THR A 365 -2.61 -14.56 -5.64
N SER A 366 -3.81 -15.07 -5.94
CA SER A 366 -5.03 -14.80 -5.21
C SER A 366 -5.88 -16.06 -5.13
N GLY A 367 -6.40 -16.41 -3.94
CA GLY A 367 -7.25 -17.60 -3.75
C GLY A 367 -6.63 -18.93 -4.24
N GLY A 368 -5.31 -19.07 -4.17
CA GLY A 368 -4.57 -20.24 -4.67
C GLY A 368 -4.38 -20.27 -6.19
N LYS A 369 -4.88 -19.30 -6.93
CA LYS A 369 -4.66 -19.12 -8.38
C LYS A 369 -3.47 -18.23 -8.61
N LYS A 370 -2.64 -18.58 -9.59
CA LYS A 370 -1.46 -17.82 -10.01
C LYS A 370 -1.67 -17.26 -11.40
N THR A 371 -1.28 -16.01 -11.62
CA THR A 371 -1.28 -15.35 -12.93
C THR A 371 0.08 -14.68 -13.15
N TYR A 372 0.66 -14.86 -14.33
CA TYR A 372 1.89 -14.20 -14.74
C TYR A 372 1.56 -12.94 -15.53
N ILE A 373 2.15 -11.81 -15.16
CA ILE A 373 1.84 -10.52 -15.78
C ILE A 373 3.13 -9.83 -16.19
N GLN A 374 3.15 -9.33 -17.43
CA GLN A 374 4.21 -8.49 -17.97
C GLN A 374 3.65 -7.10 -18.27
N SER A 375 4.40 -6.06 -17.90
CA SER A 375 4.07 -4.67 -18.17
C SER A 375 4.88 -4.18 -19.38
N ALA A 376 4.24 -3.96 -20.51
CA ALA A 376 4.89 -3.50 -21.72
C ALA A 376 4.29 -2.19 -22.22
N TYR A 377 5.01 -1.07 -22.13
CA TYR A 377 4.48 0.23 -22.56
C TYR A 377 4.11 0.23 -24.03
N ALA A 378 5.01 -0.25 -24.90
CA ALA A 378 4.75 -0.44 -26.33
C ALA A 378 5.60 -1.58 -26.91
N LEU A 379 4.97 -2.46 -27.67
CA LEU A 379 5.60 -3.54 -28.40
C LEU A 379 5.68 -3.24 -29.91
N GLY A 380 6.27 -2.08 -30.25
CA GLY A 380 6.28 -1.57 -31.63
C GLY A 380 7.00 -2.43 -32.67
N THR A 381 7.69 -3.53 -32.26
CA THR A 381 8.37 -4.45 -33.16
C THR A 381 8.12 -5.90 -32.76
N GLU A 382 8.18 -6.80 -33.75
CA GLU A 382 8.04 -8.24 -33.54
C GLU A 382 9.12 -8.78 -32.58
N GLU A 383 10.35 -8.27 -32.67
CA GLU A 383 11.47 -8.64 -31.79
C GLU A 383 11.17 -8.30 -30.31
N LYS A 384 10.57 -7.15 -30.04
CA LYS A 384 10.12 -6.78 -28.68
C LYS A 384 9.04 -7.73 -28.19
N THR A 385 8.05 -8.05 -29.01
CA THR A 385 6.98 -8.99 -28.69
C THR A 385 7.55 -10.36 -28.33
N ILE A 386 8.49 -10.87 -29.12
CA ILE A 386 9.17 -12.13 -28.85
C ILE A 386 9.95 -12.05 -27.53
N THR A 387 10.59 -10.93 -27.26
CA THR A 387 11.40 -10.75 -26.05
C THR A 387 10.52 -10.76 -24.79
N GLU A 388 9.36 -10.07 -24.79
CA GLU A 388 8.43 -10.04 -23.69
C GLU A 388 7.71 -11.39 -23.48
N ASN A 389 7.52 -12.19 -24.52
CA ASN A 389 6.92 -13.52 -24.43
C ASN A 389 7.89 -14.62 -23.96
N LYS A 390 9.20 -14.44 -24.14
CA LYS A 390 10.21 -15.45 -23.77
C LYS A 390 10.12 -15.91 -22.31
N PRO A 391 9.97 -15.04 -21.30
CA PRO A 391 9.87 -15.49 -19.92
C PRO A 391 8.70 -16.45 -19.68
N PHE A 392 7.54 -16.18 -20.32
CA PHE A 392 6.35 -17.00 -20.18
C PHE A 392 6.53 -18.43 -20.75
N ALA A 393 7.24 -18.57 -21.85
CA ALA A 393 7.56 -19.89 -22.42
C ALA A 393 8.44 -20.72 -21.50
N LEU A 394 9.19 -20.08 -20.59
CA LEU A 394 10.12 -20.73 -19.67
C LEU A 394 9.48 -21.13 -18.34
N THR A 395 8.24 -20.75 -18.03
CA THR A 395 7.58 -21.12 -16.76
C THR A 395 7.35 -22.62 -16.67
N GLY A 396 7.01 -23.27 -17.79
CA GLY A 396 6.76 -24.71 -17.87
C GLY A 396 5.42 -25.16 -17.25
N ASP A 397 4.50 -24.22 -17.05
CA ASP A 397 3.16 -24.45 -16.52
C ASP A 397 2.07 -23.78 -17.38
N SER A 398 0.80 -24.08 -17.07
CA SER A 398 -0.38 -23.62 -17.82
C SER A 398 -1.14 -22.49 -17.09
N PHE A 399 -0.53 -21.82 -16.11
CA PHE A 399 -1.18 -20.68 -15.46
C PHE A 399 -1.42 -19.54 -16.45
N PRO A 400 -2.46 -18.71 -16.25
CA PRO A 400 -2.77 -17.58 -17.11
C PRO A 400 -1.56 -16.65 -17.26
N LYS A 401 -1.40 -16.11 -18.47
CA LYS A 401 -0.33 -15.18 -18.83
C LYS A 401 -0.95 -13.95 -19.48
N ILE A 402 -0.59 -12.78 -18.97
CA ILE A 402 -1.17 -11.50 -19.39
C ILE A 402 -0.03 -10.55 -19.73
N ILE A 403 -0.11 -9.88 -20.87
CA ILE A 403 0.71 -8.71 -21.22
C ILE A 403 -0.19 -7.49 -21.15
N VAL A 404 0.07 -6.61 -20.18
CA VAL A 404 -0.62 -5.34 -20.02
C VAL A 404 0.12 -4.29 -20.85
N ARG A 405 -0.58 -3.62 -21.77
CA ARG A 405 0.01 -2.73 -22.77
C ARG A 405 -0.64 -1.35 -22.73
N HIS A 406 0.14 -0.31 -23.05
CA HIS A 406 -0.40 1.03 -23.19
C HIS A 406 -0.88 1.31 -24.63
N ASP A 407 -0.23 0.69 -25.64
CA ASP A 407 -0.40 0.98 -27.06
C ASP A 407 -1.60 0.26 -27.73
N ILE A 408 -2.43 -0.45 -26.96
CA ILE A 408 -3.59 -1.19 -27.48
C ILE A 408 -4.89 -0.78 -26.78
N ARG A 409 -5.99 -0.85 -27.55
CA ARG A 409 -7.35 -0.53 -27.07
C ARG A 409 -8.30 -1.72 -27.05
N LYS A 410 -7.93 -2.83 -27.67
CA LYS A 410 -8.78 -4.04 -27.76
C LYS A 410 -7.98 -5.26 -27.34
N ARG A 411 -8.50 -6.04 -26.40
CA ARG A 411 -7.84 -7.25 -25.93
C ARG A 411 -7.95 -8.40 -26.93
N TRP A 412 -6.93 -9.25 -26.98
CA TRP A 412 -6.92 -10.51 -27.74
C TRP A 412 -5.98 -11.54 -27.11
N TYR A 413 -6.15 -12.78 -27.49
CA TYR A 413 -5.19 -13.85 -27.17
C TYR A 413 -4.28 -14.07 -28.36
N ASP A 414 -2.98 -14.24 -28.11
CA ASP A 414 -2.04 -14.66 -29.14
C ASP A 414 -2.07 -16.19 -29.36
N ASP A 415 -1.28 -16.67 -30.34
CA ASP A 415 -1.23 -18.10 -30.68
C ASP A 415 -0.70 -19.00 -29.52
N ASN A 416 -0.07 -18.42 -28.52
CA ASN A 416 0.42 -19.10 -27.31
C ASN A 416 -0.59 -19.03 -26.15
N GLY A 417 -1.78 -18.48 -26.38
CA GLY A 417 -2.81 -18.30 -25.36
C GLY A 417 -2.50 -17.19 -24.36
N ILE A 418 -1.60 -16.26 -24.68
CA ILE A 418 -1.28 -15.11 -23.82
C ILE A 418 -2.29 -13.99 -24.09
N LEU A 419 -2.92 -13.49 -23.03
CA LEU A 419 -3.83 -12.37 -23.12
C LEU A 419 -3.05 -11.06 -23.28
N ASN A 420 -3.27 -10.36 -24.38
CA ASN A 420 -2.82 -8.97 -24.59
C ASN A 420 -3.99 -8.03 -24.26
N ILE A 421 -3.79 -7.09 -23.33
CA ILE A 421 -4.84 -6.18 -22.85
C ILE A 421 -4.30 -4.77 -22.65
N GLY A 422 -5.12 -3.76 -22.96
CA GLY A 422 -4.79 -2.36 -22.67
C GLY A 422 -4.75 -2.08 -21.16
N VAL A 423 -3.84 -1.22 -20.72
CA VAL A 423 -3.67 -0.90 -19.29
C VAL A 423 -4.97 -0.35 -18.70
N ILE A 424 -5.69 0.50 -19.39
CA ILE A 424 -6.97 1.06 -18.94
C ILE A 424 -8.00 -0.04 -18.75
N ASP A 425 -8.13 -0.94 -19.72
CA ASP A 425 -9.08 -2.06 -19.63
C ASP A 425 -8.69 -3.03 -18.51
N PHE A 426 -7.38 -3.28 -18.32
CA PHE A 426 -6.89 -4.08 -17.20
C PHE A 426 -7.26 -3.47 -15.84
N LEU A 427 -7.07 -2.15 -15.67
CA LEU A 427 -7.36 -1.43 -14.43
C LEU A 427 -8.87 -1.34 -14.13
N LEU A 428 -9.72 -1.37 -15.17
CA LEU A 428 -11.18 -1.30 -15.02
C LEU A 428 -11.84 -2.68 -14.91
N ASP A 429 -11.18 -3.76 -15.32
CA ASP A 429 -11.72 -5.14 -15.29
C ASP A 429 -11.24 -5.88 -14.02
N ASN A 430 -12.09 -5.92 -13.01
CA ASN A 430 -11.80 -6.59 -11.73
C ASN A 430 -11.88 -8.12 -11.78
N THR A 431 -12.11 -8.73 -12.94
CA THR A 431 -12.32 -10.19 -13.08
C THR A 431 -11.07 -10.94 -13.53
N LEU A 432 -10.02 -10.23 -13.94
CA LEU A 432 -8.85 -10.82 -14.61
C LEU A 432 -7.82 -11.49 -13.68
N VAL A 433 -7.77 -11.12 -12.40
CA VAL A 433 -6.79 -11.64 -11.41
C VAL A 433 -7.46 -11.84 -10.07
#